data_da3ddc87d0a4e4e169b68640baaf7f19
#
_entry.id   da3ddc87d0a4e4e169b68640baaf7f19
#
_cell.length_a   1.000
_cell.length_b   1.000
_cell.length_c   1.000
_cell.angle_alpha   90.00
_cell.angle_beta   90.00
_cell.angle_gamma   90.00
#
_symmetry.space_group_name_H-M   'P 1'
#
loop_
_entity.id
_entity.type
_entity.pdbx_description
1 polymer ?
#
loop_
_entity_poly.entity_id
_entity_poly.type
_entity_poly.pdbx_seq_one_letter_code
_entity_poly.pdbx_strand_id
1 'polypeptide(L)'
;ISVKAGNFEVVNVKKNPTSLIYGKAYINLDSRLAGAFSNLSVSGNINLLNRTNITYTLRSSGPELVDRSADLVRFVSFRDTTLNERDDLTNRVNTSSFALKMLIEIGDQVTVNVELSDDGSNNIVIQGGGNLVLAMSPENGLTLSGKYILSGGTVVYNIPIAGKKEFNIRSGSYVEWTGNVMNPMLSISASEQVKATVVDGEQNRLVTFEAIIRIQNTLTRPDISFDLSAPNDMVVQNQLATFSQEERTRQALNLLIYNTYTAPGAAKSGSGGSMANNALYSLVENELNKYTRKTGFTF
;
A
#
# COMPACT_ATOMS: atom_id res chain seq x y z
N ILE A 1 -26.23 -25.45 7.15
CA ILE A 1 -26.96 -24.35 6.48
C ILE A 1 -26.06 -23.84 5.36
N SER A 2 -26.65 -23.56 4.18
CA SER A 2 -25.95 -22.91 3.07
C SER A 2 -26.51 -21.48 2.92
N VAL A 3 -25.63 -20.53 2.72
CA VAL A 3 -25.96 -19.11 2.49
C VAL A 3 -25.36 -18.68 1.18
N LYS A 4 -26.20 -18.19 0.28
CA LYS A 4 -25.80 -17.65 -1.02
C LYS A 4 -26.30 -16.24 -1.16
N ALA A 5 -25.44 -15.33 -1.63
CA ALA A 5 -25.80 -13.97 -1.97
C ALA A 5 -25.15 -13.59 -3.30
N GLY A 6 -25.93 -13.02 -4.20
CA GLY A 6 -25.43 -12.51 -5.47
C GLY A 6 -25.48 -10.98 -5.48
N ASN A 7 -24.41 -10.36 -5.97
CA ASN A 7 -24.33 -8.93 -6.15
C ASN A 7 -24.66 -8.11 -4.88
N PHE A 8 -24.19 -8.60 -3.73
CA PHE A 8 -24.51 -8.05 -2.42
C PHE A 8 -23.53 -6.92 -2.07
N GLU A 9 -24.07 -5.76 -1.67
CA GLU A 9 -23.27 -4.62 -1.20
C GLU A 9 -22.89 -4.84 0.26
N VAL A 10 -21.62 -5.21 0.51
CA VAL A 10 -21.09 -5.48 1.87
C VAL A 10 -20.49 -4.24 2.51
N VAL A 11 -20.05 -3.27 1.70
CA VAL A 11 -19.53 -1.98 2.17
C VAL A 11 -20.21 -0.86 1.43
N ASN A 12 -20.71 0.12 2.16
CA ASN A 12 -21.24 1.37 1.65
C ASN A 12 -20.99 2.47 2.69
N VAL A 13 -19.77 2.93 2.76
CA VAL A 13 -19.30 3.89 3.74
C VAL A 13 -18.89 5.18 3.04
N LYS A 14 -19.45 6.30 3.45
CA LYS A 14 -19.03 7.62 2.97
C LYS A 14 -17.76 8.06 3.68
N LYS A 15 -16.91 8.82 2.97
CA LYS A 15 -15.73 9.44 3.57
C LYS A 15 -16.11 10.32 4.75
N ASN A 16 -15.49 10.09 5.90
CA ASN A 16 -15.59 10.96 7.06
C ASN A 16 -14.21 11.05 7.75
N PRO A 17 -13.99 12.07 8.61
CA PRO A 17 -12.68 12.27 9.25
C PRO A 17 -12.20 11.12 10.14
N THR A 18 -13.08 10.20 10.53
CA THR A 18 -12.75 9.06 11.40
C THR A 18 -12.68 7.72 10.67
N SER A 19 -13.16 7.65 9.42
CA SER A 19 -13.16 6.40 8.64
C SER A 19 -11.76 6.05 8.17
N LEU A 20 -11.29 4.85 8.50
CA LEU A 20 -10.07 4.27 7.90
C LEU A 20 -10.37 3.62 6.55
N ILE A 21 -11.58 3.10 6.39
CA ILE A 21 -12.04 2.45 5.15
C ILE A 21 -13.35 3.10 4.75
N TYR A 22 -13.47 3.49 3.49
CA TYR A 22 -14.70 4.00 2.91
C TYR A 22 -14.83 3.61 1.42
N GLY A 23 -16.00 3.83 0.84
CA GLY A 23 -16.31 3.43 -0.54
C GLY A 23 -17.38 2.36 -0.59
N LYS A 24 -17.39 1.59 -1.66
CA LYS A 24 -18.39 0.54 -1.89
C LYS A 24 -17.72 -0.76 -2.29
N ALA A 25 -18.18 -1.86 -1.70
CA ALA A 25 -17.75 -3.20 -2.06
C ALA A 25 -18.96 -4.10 -2.34
N TYR A 26 -18.84 -4.87 -3.39
CA TYR A 26 -19.88 -5.79 -3.88
C TYR A 26 -19.30 -7.18 -4.04
N ILE A 27 -20.03 -8.18 -3.54
CA ILE A 27 -19.59 -9.57 -3.57
C ILE A 27 -20.67 -10.52 -4.09
N ASN A 28 -20.20 -11.66 -4.60
CA ASN A 28 -20.97 -12.89 -4.60
C ASN A 28 -20.45 -13.77 -3.47
N LEU A 29 -21.34 -14.34 -2.70
CA LEU A 29 -21.05 -15.22 -1.56
C LEU A 29 -21.68 -16.59 -1.79
N ASP A 30 -20.91 -17.64 -1.58
CA ASP A 30 -21.39 -19.00 -1.42
C ASP A 30 -20.72 -19.59 -0.18
N SER A 31 -21.47 -19.77 0.89
CA SER A 31 -20.92 -20.24 2.17
C SER A 31 -21.77 -21.31 2.80
N ARG A 32 -21.08 -22.14 3.60
CA ARG A 32 -21.67 -23.22 4.39
C ARG A 32 -21.38 -22.98 5.86
N LEU A 33 -22.41 -23.03 6.66
CA LEU A 33 -22.36 -23.02 8.12
C LEU A 33 -22.59 -24.43 8.63
N ALA A 34 -21.70 -24.93 9.48
CA ALA A 34 -21.75 -26.24 10.08
C ALA A 34 -21.38 -26.20 11.58
N GLY A 35 -21.91 -27.09 12.36
CA GLY A 35 -21.65 -27.21 13.80
C GLY A 35 -22.79 -26.70 14.67
N ALA A 36 -22.62 -26.83 15.98
CA ALA A 36 -23.48 -26.25 16.98
C ALA A 36 -23.12 -24.77 17.24
N PHE A 37 -24.01 -24.01 17.87
CA PHE A 37 -23.72 -22.60 18.20
C PHE A 37 -22.48 -22.44 19.13
N SER A 38 -22.13 -23.45 19.89
CA SER A 38 -20.92 -23.49 20.72
C SER A 38 -19.65 -23.78 19.94
N ASN A 39 -19.77 -24.33 18.71
CA ASN A 39 -18.65 -24.68 17.84
C ASN A 39 -19.09 -24.52 16.38
N LEU A 40 -19.17 -23.27 15.93
CA LEU A 40 -19.65 -22.93 14.60
C LEU A 40 -18.48 -22.79 13.62
N SER A 41 -18.57 -23.50 12.50
CA SER A 41 -17.63 -23.39 11.39
C SER A 41 -18.32 -22.78 10.17
N VAL A 42 -17.69 -21.77 9.60
CA VAL A 42 -18.11 -21.12 8.35
C VAL A 42 -17.04 -21.32 7.30
N SER A 43 -17.41 -21.84 6.15
CA SER A 43 -16.49 -22.02 5.02
C SER A 43 -17.18 -21.69 3.70
N GLY A 44 -16.41 -21.23 2.70
CA GLY A 44 -16.99 -20.92 1.40
C GLY A 44 -16.10 -20.03 0.55
N ASN A 45 -16.74 -19.41 -0.45
CA ASN A 45 -16.09 -18.55 -1.43
C ASN A 45 -16.75 -17.17 -1.44
N ILE A 46 -15.91 -16.15 -1.60
CA ILE A 46 -16.31 -14.75 -1.81
C ILE A 46 -15.70 -14.32 -3.13
N ASN A 47 -16.50 -13.87 -4.08
CA ASN A 47 -16.00 -13.22 -5.29
C ASN A 47 -16.21 -11.71 -5.16
N LEU A 48 -15.14 -10.96 -5.08
CA LEU A 48 -15.17 -9.51 -5.06
C LEU A 48 -15.38 -8.98 -6.48
N LEU A 49 -16.47 -8.26 -6.68
CA LEU A 49 -16.91 -7.85 -8.03
C LEU A 49 -16.17 -6.61 -8.52
N ASN A 50 -15.94 -6.53 -9.82
CA ASN A 50 -15.18 -5.48 -10.51
C ASN A 50 -15.65 -4.04 -10.23
N ARG A 51 -16.92 -3.84 -9.89
CA ARG A 51 -17.47 -2.54 -9.52
C ARG A 51 -17.13 -2.08 -8.09
N THR A 52 -16.36 -2.87 -7.38
CA THR A 52 -15.85 -2.52 -6.06
C THR A 52 -14.81 -1.41 -6.17
N ASN A 53 -15.00 -0.37 -5.36
CA ASN A 53 -14.06 0.74 -5.22
C ASN A 53 -13.99 1.11 -3.72
N ILE A 54 -12.86 0.80 -3.11
CA ILE A 54 -12.62 0.99 -1.68
C ILE A 54 -11.40 1.90 -1.52
N THR A 55 -11.48 2.80 -0.56
CA THR A 55 -10.35 3.62 -0.14
C THR A 55 -9.96 3.26 1.28
N TYR A 56 -8.68 3.02 1.49
CA TYR A 56 -8.05 2.87 2.79
C TYR A 56 -7.19 4.11 3.08
N THR A 57 -7.38 4.72 4.25
CA THR A 57 -6.59 5.88 4.69
C THR A 57 -5.59 5.45 5.74
N LEU A 58 -4.29 5.57 5.41
CA LEU A 58 -3.19 5.35 6.34
C LEU A 58 -2.99 6.63 7.16
N ARG A 59 -3.36 6.61 8.44
CA ARG A 59 -3.19 7.77 9.32
C ARG A 59 -1.86 7.72 10.04
N SER A 60 -1.09 8.80 9.96
CA SER A 60 0.20 8.95 10.63
C SER A 60 0.10 9.20 12.14
N SER A 61 -1.08 9.45 12.67
CA SER A 61 -1.34 9.71 14.08
C SER A 61 -2.73 9.23 14.50
N GLY A 62 -3.00 7.94 14.30
CA GLY A 62 -4.05 7.29 15.08
C GLY A 62 -3.52 7.01 16.47
N PRO A 63 -4.36 7.01 17.53
CA PRO A 63 -3.99 6.34 18.78
C PRO A 63 -3.49 4.96 18.37
N GLU A 64 -2.41 4.52 19.00
CA GLU A 64 -1.84 3.19 18.80
C GLU A 64 -2.93 2.22 18.35
N LEU A 65 -2.72 1.54 17.22
CA LEU A 65 -3.55 0.38 16.84
C LEU A 65 -3.29 -0.71 17.89
N VAL A 66 -3.52 -0.34 19.16
CA VAL A 66 -3.65 -1.25 20.26
C VAL A 66 -4.89 -2.04 19.94
N ASP A 67 -4.64 -3.19 19.32
CA ASP A 67 -5.51 -4.37 19.31
C ASP A 67 -7.03 -4.09 19.28
N ARG A 68 -7.47 -3.23 18.34
CA ARG A 68 -8.90 -3.05 18.07
C ARG A 68 -9.51 -4.20 17.26
N SER A 69 -8.73 -5.21 16.93
CA SER A 69 -9.28 -6.46 16.42
C SER A 69 -10.15 -7.17 17.48
N ALA A 70 -9.92 -6.90 18.77
CA ALA A 70 -10.77 -7.36 19.85
C ALA A 70 -12.12 -6.62 19.95
N ASP A 71 -12.22 -5.38 19.40
CA ASP A 71 -13.44 -4.56 19.48
C ASP A 71 -14.32 -4.60 18.21
N LEU A 72 -13.86 -5.21 17.12
CA LEU A 72 -14.59 -5.23 15.84
C LEU A 72 -15.78 -6.18 15.81
N VAL A 73 -15.90 -7.10 16.76
CA VAL A 73 -17.09 -7.96 16.94
C VAL A 73 -17.36 -8.11 18.43
N ARG A 74 -18.05 -7.18 19.03
CA ARG A 74 -18.63 -7.36 20.35
C ARG A 74 -19.97 -8.09 20.19
N PHE A 75 -19.97 -9.39 20.34
CA PHE A 75 -21.22 -10.13 20.48
C PHE A 75 -21.86 -9.73 21.82
N VAL A 76 -22.87 -8.85 21.76
CA VAL A 76 -23.67 -8.51 22.93
C VAL A 76 -24.61 -9.68 23.16
N SER A 77 -24.36 -10.48 24.18
CA SER A 77 -25.34 -11.44 24.70
C SER A 77 -26.46 -10.64 25.35
N PHE A 78 -27.65 -10.64 24.73
CA PHE A 78 -28.87 -10.18 25.39
C PHE A 78 -29.27 -11.19 26.47
N ARG A 79 -28.59 -11.19 27.60
CA ARG A 79 -29.06 -11.79 28.84
C ARG A 79 -29.25 -10.68 29.85
N ASP A 80 -30.47 -10.70 30.38
CA ASP A 80 -31.04 -9.85 31.40
C ASP A 80 -30.05 -9.36 32.48
N THR A 81 -29.95 -8.07 32.66
CA THR A 81 -29.12 -7.41 33.68
C THR A 81 -29.90 -7.26 34.99
N THR A 82 -30.36 -8.37 35.53
CA THR A 82 -30.74 -8.38 36.96
C THR A 82 -30.22 -9.66 37.57
N LEU A 83 -29.24 -9.53 38.38
CA LEU A 83 -28.93 -10.27 39.60
C LEU A 83 -27.44 -10.64 39.75
N ASN A 84 -26.88 -9.95 40.75
CA ASN A 84 -25.80 -10.43 41.61
C ASN A 84 -24.35 -10.44 41.10
N GLU A 85 -23.64 -9.37 41.36
CA GLU A 85 -22.24 -9.46 41.73
C GLU A 85 -22.08 -10.36 42.96
N ARG A 86 -21.69 -11.62 42.71
CA ARG A 86 -20.85 -12.44 43.59
C ARG A 86 -20.68 -13.82 42.99
N ASP A 87 -19.41 -14.24 42.97
CA ASP A 87 -18.93 -15.58 42.66
C ASP A 87 -19.05 -16.04 41.20
N ASP A 88 -17.96 -15.92 40.44
CA ASP A 88 -17.31 -17.11 39.90
C ASP A 88 -16.06 -16.74 39.10
N LEU A 89 -14.93 -16.71 39.76
CA LEU A 89 -13.62 -16.70 39.10
C LEU A 89 -13.21 -18.08 38.53
N THR A 90 -14.10 -19.05 38.51
CA THR A 90 -13.79 -20.42 38.13
C THR A 90 -14.60 -20.99 36.96
N ASN A 91 -15.58 -20.25 36.43
CA ASN A 91 -16.32 -20.71 35.25
C ASN A 91 -16.06 -19.79 34.05
N ARG A 92 -14.83 -19.75 33.56
CA ARG A 92 -14.61 -19.38 32.17
C ARG A 92 -15.19 -20.50 31.31
N VAL A 93 -16.52 -20.48 31.16
CA VAL A 93 -17.21 -21.27 30.16
C VAL A 93 -16.59 -20.89 28.83
N ASN A 94 -15.94 -21.89 28.22
CA ASN A 94 -15.38 -21.84 26.89
C ASN A 94 -16.26 -21.02 25.97
N THR A 95 -15.83 -19.82 25.66
CA THR A 95 -16.39 -18.99 24.63
C THR A 95 -16.40 -19.79 23.33
N SER A 96 -17.57 -19.88 22.71
CA SER A 96 -17.86 -20.49 21.43
C SER A 96 -16.65 -20.53 20.49
N SER A 97 -16.17 -21.71 20.15
CA SER A 97 -15.14 -21.86 19.13
C SER A 97 -15.74 -21.54 17.76
N PHE A 98 -15.48 -20.35 17.30
CA PHE A 98 -15.84 -19.92 15.96
C PHE A 98 -14.66 -20.10 15.01
N ALA A 99 -14.87 -20.85 13.93
CA ALA A 99 -13.88 -21.04 12.88
C ALA A 99 -14.43 -20.48 11.56
N LEU A 100 -13.63 -19.69 10.88
CA LEU A 100 -13.94 -19.14 9.54
C LEU A 100 -12.83 -19.54 8.57
N LYS A 101 -13.21 -19.98 7.36
CA LYS A 101 -12.29 -20.17 6.24
C LYS A 101 -12.98 -19.80 4.94
N MET A 102 -12.63 -18.67 4.38
CA MET A 102 -13.20 -18.17 3.13
C MET A 102 -12.09 -17.98 2.08
N LEU A 103 -12.32 -18.53 0.90
CA LEU A 103 -11.53 -18.18 -0.28
C LEU A 103 -12.10 -16.89 -0.88
N ILE A 104 -11.28 -15.88 -1.03
CA ILE A 104 -11.65 -14.60 -1.64
C ILE A 104 -11.00 -14.55 -3.01
N GLU A 105 -11.83 -14.51 -4.04
CA GLU A 105 -11.40 -14.28 -5.42
C GLU A 105 -11.66 -12.82 -5.77
N ILE A 106 -10.63 -12.12 -6.22
CA ILE A 106 -10.67 -10.69 -6.56
C ILE A 106 -10.54 -10.56 -8.06
N GLY A 107 -11.54 -9.94 -8.68
CA GLY A 107 -11.53 -9.70 -10.13
C GLY A 107 -10.50 -8.63 -10.53
N ASP A 108 -9.95 -8.75 -11.72
CA ASP A 108 -8.82 -7.92 -12.22
C ASP A 108 -9.11 -6.41 -12.34
N GLN A 109 -10.38 -6.00 -12.23
CA GLN A 109 -10.81 -4.59 -12.33
C GLN A 109 -11.24 -4.00 -10.98
N VAL A 110 -11.08 -4.74 -9.90
CA VAL A 110 -11.32 -4.20 -8.56
C VAL A 110 -10.32 -3.09 -8.29
N THR A 111 -10.83 -1.92 -7.86
CA THR A 111 -10.02 -0.76 -7.59
C THR A 111 -9.90 -0.55 -6.08
N VAL A 112 -8.67 -0.42 -5.62
CA VAL A 112 -8.35 -0.06 -4.23
C VAL A 112 -7.52 1.21 -4.24
N ASN A 113 -7.95 2.20 -3.46
CA ASN A 113 -7.21 3.43 -3.24
C ASN A 113 -6.57 3.38 -1.85
N VAL A 114 -5.34 3.85 -1.75
CA VAL A 114 -4.64 3.99 -0.47
C VAL A 114 -4.21 5.44 -0.32
N GLU A 115 -4.80 6.15 0.64
CA GLU A 115 -4.36 7.50 1.01
C GLU A 115 -3.19 7.36 1.98
N LEU A 116 -1.99 7.77 1.55
CA LEU A 116 -0.75 7.69 2.33
C LEU A 116 -0.53 8.90 3.22
N SER A 117 -1.30 9.98 3.00
CA SER A 117 -1.25 11.22 3.78
C SER A 117 -2.66 11.68 4.14
N ASP A 118 -2.78 12.34 5.29
CA ASP A 118 -4.08 12.80 5.82
C ASP A 118 -4.77 13.83 4.90
N ASP A 119 -3.99 14.60 4.13
CA ASP A 119 -4.47 15.58 3.17
C ASP A 119 -4.79 14.97 1.77
N GLY A 120 -4.52 13.66 1.59
CA GLY A 120 -4.71 12.96 0.33
C GLY A 120 -3.73 13.37 -0.79
N SER A 121 -2.68 14.15 -0.47
CA SER A 121 -1.67 14.57 -1.45
C SER A 121 -0.81 13.41 -1.95
N ASN A 122 -0.61 12.40 -1.11
CA ASN A 122 0.07 11.16 -1.45
C ASN A 122 -0.93 10.01 -1.46
N ASN A 123 -1.10 9.40 -2.59
CA ASN A 123 -2.04 8.29 -2.72
C ASN A 123 -1.58 7.25 -3.75
N ILE A 124 -2.09 6.04 -3.60
CA ILE A 124 -1.90 4.96 -4.54
C ILE A 124 -3.28 4.50 -4.99
N VAL A 125 -3.50 4.45 -6.29
CA VAL A 125 -4.67 3.83 -6.90
C VAL A 125 -4.20 2.54 -7.55
N ILE A 126 -4.66 1.40 -7.06
CA ILE A 126 -4.29 0.09 -7.58
C ILE A 126 -5.50 -0.61 -8.19
N GLN A 127 -5.24 -1.28 -9.29
CA GLN A 127 -6.17 -2.15 -9.97
C GLN A 127 -5.49 -3.51 -10.18
N GLY A 128 -6.20 -4.59 -9.91
CA GLY A 128 -5.62 -5.91 -10.02
C GLY A 128 -6.55 -6.99 -9.51
N GLY A 129 -6.05 -8.20 -9.44
CA GLY A 129 -6.79 -9.37 -9.01
C GLY A 129 -5.93 -10.38 -8.26
N GLY A 130 -6.57 -11.39 -7.72
CA GLY A 130 -5.88 -12.46 -7.00
C GLY A 130 -6.77 -13.29 -6.13
N ASN A 131 -6.14 -14.24 -5.46
CA ASN A 131 -6.82 -15.15 -4.55
C ASN A 131 -6.25 -14.97 -3.15
N LEU A 132 -7.15 -14.74 -2.17
CA LEU A 132 -6.80 -14.61 -0.77
C LEU A 132 -7.58 -15.64 0.05
N VAL A 133 -7.00 -16.05 1.15
CA VAL A 133 -7.66 -16.90 2.15
C VAL A 133 -7.83 -16.11 3.43
N LEU A 134 -9.08 -15.82 3.77
CA LEU A 134 -9.45 -15.25 5.06
C LEU A 134 -9.77 -16.38 6.02
N ALA A 135 -9.06 -16.45 7.13
CA ALA A 135 -9.29 -17.46 8.15
C ALA A 135 -9.39 -16.80 9.54
N MET A 136 -10.19 -17.40 10.39
CA MET A 136 -10.31 -17.04 11.79
C MET A 136 -10.38 -18.31 12.64
N SER A 137 -9.59 -18.36 13.69
CA SER A 137 -9.63 -19.42 14.67
C SER A 137 -9.45 -18.84 16.08
N PRO A 138 -9.91 -19.57 17.14
CA PRO A 138 -9.72 -19.12 18.52
C PRO A 138 -8.25 -18.92 18.91
N GLU A 139 -7.35 -19.67 18.28
CA GLU A 139 -5.91 -19.65 18.58
C GLU A 139 -5.18 -18.51 17.85
N ASN A 140 -5.51 -18.27 16.57
CA ASN A 140 -4.75 -17.39 15.70
C ASN A 140 -5.47 -16.05 15.41
N GLY A 141 -6.73 -15.92 15.87
CA GLY A 141 -7.56 -14.77 15.53
C GLY A 141 -7.87 -14.70 14.03
N LEU A 142 -8.09 -13.49 13.53
CA LEU A 142 -8.37 -13.23 12.12
C LEU A 142 -7.06 -13.09 11.33
N THR A 143 -6.92 -13.91 10.29
CA THR A 143 -5.74 -13.93 9.41
C THR A 143 -6.15 -13.82 7.95
N LEU A 144 -5.31 -13.17 7.15
CA LEU A 144 -5.42 -13.10 5.70
C LEU A 144 -4.12 -13.58 5.07
N SER A 145 -4.21 -14.42 4.07
CA SER A 145 -3.04 -14.88 3.32
C SER A 145 -3.32 -14.93 1.84
N GLY A 146 -2.29 -14.69 1.04
CA GLY A 146 -2.39 -14.71 -0.42
C GLY A 146 -1.86 -13.42 -1.04
N LYS A 147 -2.00 -13.32 -2.36
CA LYS A 147 -1.38 -12.26 -3.15
C LYS A 147 -2.41 -11.57 -4.04
N TYR A 148 -2.36 -10.25 -4.04
CA TYR A 148 -3.08 -9.37 -4.95
C TYR A 148 -2.10 -8.83 -5.98
N ILE A 149 -2.23 -9.26 -7.23
CA ILE A 149 -1.34 -8.92 -8.32
C ILE A 149 -1.88 -7.67 -9.02
N LEU A 150 -1.04 -6.67 -9.18
CA LEU A 150 -1.44 -5.39 -9.78
C LEU A 150 -1.38 -5.48 -11.31
N SER A 151 -2.52 -5.23 -11.96
CA SER A 151 -2.63 -5.11 -13.41
C SER A 151 -2.40 -3.68 -13.91
N GLY A 152 -2.56 -2.68 -13.02
CA GLY A 152 -2.37 -1.27 -13.31
C GLY A 152 -2.61 -0.39 -12.10
N GLY A 153 -2.58 0.91 -12.35
CA GLY A 153 -2.81 1.93 -11.33
C GLY A 153 -1.78 3.03 -11.36
N THR A 154 -1.86 3.94 -10.40
CA THR A 154 -0.99 5.11 -10.29
C THR A 154 -0.53 5.32 -8.86
N VAL A 155 0.69 5.78 -8.69
CA VAL A 155 1.23 6.30 -7.45
C VAL A 155 1.34 7.81 -7.61
N VAL A 156 0.60 8.55 -6.81
CA VAL A 156 0.71 10.00 -6.74
C VAL A 156 1.53 10.36 -5.52
N TYR A 157 2.64 11.03 -5.75
CA TYR A 157 3.56 11.42 -4.69
C TYR A 157 3.91 12.91 -4.80
N ASN A 158 3.72 13.63 -3.70
CA ASN A 158 4.06 15.05 -3.62
C ASN A 158 5.51 15.21 -3.18
N ILE A 159 6.39 15.36 -4.18
CA ILE A 159 7.84 15.57 -3.94
C ILE A 159 8.04 17.00 -3.48
N PRO A 160 8.69 17.25 -2.32
CA PRO A 160 9.01 18.59 -1.89
C PRO A 160 9.73 19.39 -3.01
N ILE A 161 9.26 20.61 -3.27
CA ILE A 161 9.78 21.52 -4.33
C ILE A 161 9.37 21.13 -5.76
N ALA A 162 9.31 19.83 -6.11
CA ALA A 162 8.88 19.36 -7.43
C ALA A 162 7.36 19.32 -7.60
N GLY A 163 6.63 19.36 -6.47
CA GLY A 163 5.18 19.24 -6.47
C GLY A 163 4.70 17.81 -6.71
N LYS A 164 3.45 17.71 -7.09
CA LYS A 164 2.76 16.45 -7.29
C LYS A 164 3.25 15.76 -8.57
N LYS A 165 3.71 14.52 -8.43
CA LYS A 165 4.14 13.64 -9.53
C LYS A 165 3.26 12.39 -9.56
N GLU A 166 3.01 11.89 -10.76
CA GLU A 166 2.19 10.71 -10.99
C GLU A 166 3.01 9.63 -11.70
N PHE A 167 3.13 8.48 -11.06
CA PHE A 167 3.87 7.33 -11.56
C PHE A 167 2.90 6.22 -11.94
N ASN A 168 3.05 5.65 -13.12
CA ASN A 168 2.26 4.50 -13.55
C ASN A 168 2.84 3.20 -12.98
N ILE A 169 1.98 2.39 -12.36
CA ILE A 169 2.38 1.11 -11.77
C ILE A 169 2.88 0.16 -12.86
N ARG A 170 4.03 -0.45 -12.60
CA ARG A 170 4.69 -1.38 -13.51
C ARG A 170 4.22 -2.81 -13.27
N SER A 171 4.21 -3.58 -14.33
CA SER A 171 3.96 -5.02 -14.29
C SER A 171 4.89 -5.73 -13.31
N GLY A 172 4.38 -6.74 -12.61
CA GLY A 172 5.10 -7.47 -11.56
C GLY A 172 4.94 -6.89 -10.16
N SER A 173 4.23 -5.78 -10.01
CA SER A 173 3.86 -5.22 -8.70
C SER A 173 2.79 -6.06 -8.03
N TYR A 174 2.85 -6.18 -6.69
CA TYR A 174 1.87 -6.94 -5.90
C TYR A 174 1.80 -6.47 -4.45
N VAL A 175 0.72 -6.88 -3.79
CA VAL A 175 0.51 -6.80 -2.34
C VAL A 175 0.30 -8.22 -1.81
N GLU A 176 0.97 -8.61 -0.74
CA GLU A 176 0.95 -9.97 -0.20
C GLU A 176 0.63 -9.98 1.29
N TRP A 177 -0.36 -10.78 1.68
CA TRP A 177 -0.70 -11.03 3.07
C TRP A 177 -0.12 -12.36 3.52
N THR A 178 0.51 -12.36 4.69
CA THR A 178 1.11 -13.54 5.31
C THR A 178 0.56 -13.80 6.72
N GLY A 179 -0.62 -13.27 7.01
CA GLY A 179 -1.30 -13.42 8.31
C GLY A 179 -2.00 -12.14 8.77
N ASN A 180 -1.27 -11.07 9.01
CA ASN A 180 -1.85 -9.81 9.49
C ASN A 180 -2.67 -9.12 8.40
N VAL A 181 -3.98 -8.98 8.64
CA VAL A 181 -4.94 -8.39 7.69
C VAL A 181 -4.61 -6.92 7.38
N MET A 182 -4.17 -6.16 8.39
CA MET A 182 -3.96 -4.71 8.30
C MET A 182 -2.53 -4.32 7.90
N ASN A 183 -1.63 -5.28 7.78
CA ASN A 183 -0.22 -5.01 7.50
C ASN A 183 0.39 -5.96 6.45
N PRO A 184 -0.07 -5.88 5.20
CA PRO A 184 0.51 -6.66 4.10
C PRO A 184 1.92 -6.20 3.76
N MET A 185 2.65 -7.08 3.08
CA MET A 185 3.89 -6.77 2.38
C MET A 185 3.59 -6.09 1.05
N LEU A 186 4.30 -5.02 0.76
CA LEU A 186 4.22 -4.26 -0.48
C LEU A 186 5.42 -4.60 -1.38
N SER A 187 5.18 -4.76 -2.66
CA SER A 187 6.19 -4.83 -3.70
C SER A 187 5.65 -4.08 -4.91
N ILE A 188 5.68 -2.76 -4.84
CA ILE A 188 5.11 -1.87 -5.85
C ILE A 188 6.25 -1.12 -6.53
N SER A 189 6.27 -1.18 -7.86
CA SER A 189 7.17 -0.38 -8.69
C SER A 189 6.33 0.43 -9.65
N ALA A 190 6.58 1.73 -9.72
CA ALA A 190 5.89 2.62 -10.64
C ALA A 190 6.89 3.57 -11.31
N SER A 191 6.59 4.05 -12.50
CA SER A 191 7.50 4.92 -13.24
C SER A 191 6.79 6.08 -13.92
N GLU A 192 7.52 7.20 -14.02
CA GLU A 192 7.19 8.37 -14.84
C GLU A 192 8.24 8.54 -15.92
N GLN A 193 7.82 8.84 -17.15
CA GLN A 193 8.74 9.14 -18.24
C GLN A 193 9.11 10.62 -18.24
N VAL A 194 10.40 10.91 -18.16
CA VAL A 194 10.95 12.26 -18.17
C VAL A 194 11.94 12.40 -19.32
N LYS A 195 11.82 13.47 -20.12
CA LYS A 195 12.79 13.78 -21.17
C LYS A 195 13.79 14.80 -20.66
N ALA A 196 15.07 14.50 -20.83
CA ALA A 196 16.15 15.41 -20.49
C ALA A 196 17.25 15.41 -21.55
N THR A 197 17.93 16.55 -21.65
CA THR A 197 19.09 16.66 -22.52
C THR A 197 20.32 16.03 -21.86
N VAL A 198 20.97 15.15 -22.57
CA VAL A 198 22.26 14.57 -22.20
C VAL A 198 23.35 15.20 -23.05
N VAL A 199 24.38 15.73 -22.40
CA VAL A 199 25.57 16.26 -23.06
C VAL A 199 26.56 15.10 -23.24
N ASP A 200 26.86 14.79 -24.49
CA ASP A 200 27.81 13.72 -24.86
C ASP A 200 28.90 14.33 -25.76
N GLY A 201 30.01 14.73 -25.13
CA GLY A 201 31.05 15.53 -25.80
C GLY A 201 30.54 16.91 -26.20
N GLU A 202 30.59 17.21 -27.50
CA GLU A 202 30.08 18.47 -28.07
C GLU A 202 28.63 18.39 -28.53
N GLN A 203 27.98 17.22 -28.43
CA GLN A 203 26.62 17.00 -28.90
C GLN A 203 25.63 16.93 -27.74
N ASN A 204 24.50 17.62 -27.92
CA ASN A 204 23.36 17.52 -27.04
C ASN A 204 22.32 16.63 -27.66
N ARG A 205 21.87 15.61 -26.94
CA ARG A 205 20.79 14.72 -27.39
C ARG A 205 19.70 14.60 -26.32
N LEU A 206 18.46 14.52 -26.80
CA LEU A 206 17.32 14.34 -25.94
C LEU A 206 17.13 12.85 -25.63
N VAL A 207 17.16 12.47 -24.36
CA VAL A 207 16.99 11.10 -23.89
C VAL A 207 15.71 11.01 -23.06
N THR A 208 14.96 9.94 -23.28
CA THR A 208 13.80 9.60 -22.44
C THR A 208 14.26 8.68 -21.31
N PHE A 209 14.11 9.16 -20.11
CA PHE A 209 14.36 8.43 -18.88
C PHE A 209 13.07 7.89 -18.28
N GLU A 210 13.18 6.82 -17.53
CA GLU A 210 12.15 6.36 -16.60
C GLU A 210 12.63 6.63 -15.17
N ALA A 211 12.01 7.61 -14.51
CA ALA A 211 12.15 7.81 -13.08
C ALA A 211 11.23 6.80 -12.38
N ILE A 212 11.81 5.95 -11.55
CA ILE A 212 11.13 4.81 -10.93
C ILE A 212 11.00 5.07 -9.43
N ILE A 213 9.80 4.93 -8.89
CA ILE A 213 9.55 4.84 -7.45
C ILE A 213 9.30 3.37 -7.09
N ARG A 214 9.95 2.88 -6.04
CA ARG A 214 9.71 1.56 -5.46
C ARG A 214 9.17 1.73 -4.05
N ILE A 215 8.09 1.03 -3.75
CA ILE A 215 7.48 0.97 -2.43
C ILE A 215 7.50 -0.49 -2.01
N GLN A 216 8.30 -0.80 -1.01
CA GLN A 216 8.55 -2.16 -0.53
C GLN A 216 8.30 -2.26 0.97
N ASN A 217 8.46 -3.47 1.54
CA ASN A 217 8.26 -3.75 2.95
C ASN A 217 6.77 -3.71 3.37
N THR A 218 6.48 -3.62 4.66
CA THR A 218 5.09 -3.69 5.16
C THR A 218 4.36 -2.37 5.00
N LEU A 219 3.02 -2.43 4.90
CA LEU A 219 2.18 -1.23 4.74
C LEU A 219 2.36 -0.23 5.90
N THR A 220 2.61 -0.70 7.12
CA THR A 220 2.84 0.18 8.29
C THR A 220 4.25 0.76 8.36
N ARG A 221 5.21 0.15 7.63
CA ARG A 221 6.60 0.59 7.53
C ARG A 221 7.09 0.41 6.09
N PRO A 222 6.52 1.14 5.14
CA PRO A 222 6.95 1.03 3.75
C PRO A 222 8.32 1.69 3.59
N ASP A 223 9.13 1.05 2.75
CA ASP A 223 10.41 1.57 2.27
C ASP A 223 10.20 2.17 0.89
N ILE A 224 10.49 3.46 0.74
CA ILE A 224 10.33 4.20 -0.51
C ILE A 224 11.71 4.55 -1.06
N SER A 225 12.01 4.09 -2.25
CA SER A 225 13.25 4.40 -2.94
C SER A 225 13.00 4.89 -4.36
N PHE A 226 13.94 5.67 -4.88
CA PHE A 226 13.92 6.13 -6.26
C PHE A 226 15.05 5.50 -7.05
N ASP A 227 14.79 5.25 -8.32
CA ASP A 227 15.76 4.70 -9.26
C ASP A 227 15.56 5.35 -10.63
N LEU A 228 16.50 5.12 -11.52
CA LEU A 228 16.51 5.71 -12.85
C LEU A 228 16.93 4.67 -13.89
N SER A 229 16.22 4.66 -15.01
CA SER A 229 16.62 3.88 -16.19
C SER A 229 16.46 4.69 -17.48
N ALA A 230 17.20 4.30 -18.50
CA ALA A 230 17.12 4.86 -19.85
C ALA A 230 16.99 3.71 -20.85
N PRO A 231 15.81 3.03 -20.92
CA PRO A 231 15.67 1.76 -21.64
C PRO A 231 15.90 1.88 -23.16
N ASN A 232 15.72 3.07 -23.70
CA ASN A 232 15.89 3.33 -25.13
C ASN A 232 17.27 3.92 -25.49
N ASP A 233 18.19 4.05 -24.51
CA ASP A 233 19.52 4.60 -24.68
C ASP A 233 20.55 3.75 -23.94
N MET A 234 21.19 2.83 -24.70
CA MET A 234 22.15 1.88 -24.13
C MET A 234 23.40 2.55 -23.55
N VAL A 235 23.82 3.70 -24.08
CA VAL A 235 25.00 4.43 -23.58
C VAL A 235 24.70 4.98 -22.18
N VAL A 236 23.59 5.67 -22.04
CA VAL A 236 23.16 6.20 -20.75
C VAL A 236 22.78 5.07 -19.79
N GLN A 237 22.15 4.00 -20.26
CA GLN A 237 21.82 2.84 -19.41
C GLN A 237 23.07 2.19 -18.82
N ASN A 238 24.15 2.05 -19.62
CA ASN A 238 25.42 1.53 -19.14
C ASN A 238 26.11 2.48 -18.14
N GLN A 239 25.98 3.80 -18.35
CA GLN A 239 26.45 4.77 -17.36
C GLN A 239 25.70 4.65 -16.04
N LEU A 240 24.35 4.56 -16.09
CA LEU A 240 23.52 4.37 -14.89
C LEU A 240 23.86 3.07 -14.14
N ALA A 241 24.26 2.02 -14.84
CA ALA A 241 24.68 0.77 -14.21
C ALA A 241 25.98 0.89 -13.38
N THR A 242 26.81 1.92 -13.64
CA THR A 242 28.02 2.20 -12.84
C THR A 242 27.74 3.02 -11.59
N PHE A 243 26.56 3.61 -11.45
CA PHE A 243 26.18 4.44 -10.31
C PHE A 243 25.81 3.62 -9.09
N SER A 244 26.13 4.13 -7.91
CA SER A 244 25.57 3.62 -6.65
C SER A 244 24.05 3.84 -6.61
N GLN A 245 23.36 3.16 -5.70
CA GLN A 245 21.92 3.38 -5.51
C GLN A 245 21.61 4.83 -5.11
N GLU A 246 22.45 5.43 -4.25
CA GLU A 246 22.32 6.82 -3.83
C GLU A 246 22.48 7.78 -5.00
N GLU A 247 23.44 7.54 -5.89
CA GLU A 247 23.62 8.37 -7.08
C GLU A 247 22.45 8.25 -8.05
N ARG A 248 21.92 7.04 -8.28
CA ARG A 248 20.71 6.85 -9.10
C ARG A 248 19.50 7.55 -8.50
N THR A 249 19.33 7.47 -7.18
CA THR A 249 18.27 8.20 -6.45
C THR A 249 18.40 9.71 -6.66
N ARG A 250 19.61 10.25 -6.51
CA ARG A 250 19.89 11.68 -6.73
C ARG A 250 19.57 12.11 -8.16
N GLN A 251 19.99 11.32 -9.15
CA GLN A 251 19.71 11.62 -10.55
C GLN A 251 18.22 11.54 -10.87
N ALA A 252 17.51 10.54 -10.31
CA ALA A 252 16.05 10.43 -10.47
C ALA A 252 15.33 11.67 -9.90
N LEU A 253 15.71 12.12 -8.71
CA LEU A 253 15.14 13.33 -8.10
C LEU A 253 15.49 14.60 -8.89
N ASN A 254 16.73 14.74 -9.37
CA ASN A 254 17.12 15.86 -10.24
C ASN A 254 16.30 15.90 -11.53
N LEU A 255 16.03 14.75 -12.12
CA LEU A 255 15.17 14.67 -13.29
C LEU A 255 13.73 15.04 -12.99
N LEU A 256 13.17 14.55 -11.89
CA LEU A 256 11.79 14.84 -11.48
C LEU A 256 11.58 16.32 -11.11
N ILE A 257 12.60 16.96 -10.55
CA ILE A 257 12.53 18.35 -10.07
C ILE A 257 12.91 19.34 -11.19
N TYR A 258 14.01 19.09 -11.90
CA TYR A 258 14.65 20.05 -12.80
C TYR A 258 14.65 19.63 -14.27
N ASN A 259 14.18 18.43 -14.60
CA ASN A 259 14.34 17.81 -15.93
C ASN A 259 15.82 17.77 -16.39
N THR A 260 16.76 17.59 -15.44
CA THR A 260 18.19 17.65 -15.70
C THR A 260 18.85 16.33 -15.33
N TYR A 261 19.65 15.80 -16.25
CA TYR A 261 20.54 14.67 -16.03
C TYR A 261 21.99 15.16 -16.06
N THR A 262 22.78 14.77 -15.06
CA THR A 262 24.21 15.13 -14.96
C THR A 262 25.06 13.89 -15.22
N ALA A 263 25.68 13.84 -16.41
CA ALA A 263 26.57 12.75 -16.77
C ALA A 263 27.79 12.65 -15.82
N PRO A 264 28.34 11.44 -15.58
CA PRO A 264 29.57 11.27 -14.83
C PRO A 264 30.72 12.02 -15.52
N GLY A 265 31.44 12.82 -14.76
CA GLY A 265 32.59 13.58 -15.32
C GLY A 265 32.22 14.90 -16.00
N ALA A 266 30.96 15.27 -16.12
CA ALA A 266 30.57 16.62 -16.47
C ALA A 266 31.13 17.57 -15.41
N ALA A 267 32.19 18.27 -15.80
CA ALA A 267 32.98 19.11 -14.91
C ALA A 267 32.06 20.03 -14.13
N LYS A 268 32.40 20.23 -12.87
CA LYS A 268 31.90 21.29 -11.96
C LYS A 268 32.13 22.67 -12.57
N SER A 269 31.52 22.94 -13.69
CA SER A 269 31.56 24.23 -14.38
C SER A 269 30.41 25.06 -13.82
N GLY A 270 30.75 25.79 -12.77
CA GLY A 270 29.89 26.74 -12.13
C GLY A 270 29.69 26.48 -10.63
N SER A 271 30.37 27.27 -9.80
CA SER A 271 30.38 27.15 -8.33
C SER A 271 29.02 27.40 -7.62
N GLY A 272 27.94 27.56 -8.36
CA GLY A 272 26.58 27.71 -7.79
C GLY A 272 25.70 26.48 -7.84
N GLY A 273 25.89 25.58 -8.84
CA GLY A 273 25.00 24.43 -9.04
C GLY A 273 25.20 23.28 -8.04
N SER A 274 26.44 23.09 -7.59
CA SER A 274 26.77 21.95 -6.69
C SER A 274 26.30 22.19 -5.26
N MET A 275 26.33 23.42 -4.75
CA MET A 275 25.81 23.72 -3.40
C MET A 275 24.28 23.71 -3.37
N ALA A 276 23.62 24.23 -4.42
CA ALA A 276 22.15 24.20 -4.52
C ALA A 276 21.64 22.75 -4.61
N ASN A 277 22.29 21.89 -5.40
CA ASN A 277 21.93 20.48 -5.53
C ASN A 277 22.13 19.70 -4.23
N ASN A 278 23.21 19.94 -3.48
CA ASN A 278 23.45 19.30 -2.19
C ASN A 278 22.49 19.82 -1.11
N ALA A 279 22.16 21.12 -1.12
CA ALA A 279 21.18 21.68 -0.18
C ALA A 279 19.76 21.16 -0.46
N LEU A 280 19.41 20.97 -1.73
CA LEU A 280 18.12 20.44 -2.12
C LEU A 280 18.01 18.95 -1.86
N TYR A 281 19.08 18.18 -2.10
CA TYR A 281 19.13 16.77 -1.71
C TYR A 281 18.93 16.61 -0.21
N SER A 282 19.63 17.41 0.61
CA SER A 282 19.44 17.37 2.06
C SER A 282 18.06 17.84 2.52
N LEU A 283 17.42 18.76 1.78
CA LEU A 283 16.03 19.15 2.06
C LEU A 283 15.03 18.05 1.70
N VAL A 284 15.20 17.41 0.53
CA VAL A 284 14.38 16.28 0.11
C VAL A 284 14.60 15.09 1.05
N GLU A 285 15.84 14.78 1.40
CA GLU A 285 16.18 13.74 2.36
C GLU A 285 15.64 14.04 3.76
N ASN A 286 15.73 15.27 4.24
CA ASN A 286 15.16 15.70 5.51
C ASN A 286 13.62 15.67 5.51
N GLU A 287 12.97 16.06 4.43
CA GLU A 287 11.52 15.97 4.30
C GLU A 287 11.07 14.51 4.16
N LEU A 288 11.73 13.69 3.35
CA LEU A 288 11.49 12.26 3.28
C LEU A 288 11.69 11.61 4.67
N ASN A 289 12.78 11.91 5.36
CA ASN A 289 13.04 11.43 6.72
C ASN A 289 12.01 11.95 7.75
N LYS A 290 11.47 13.15 7.59
CA LYS A 290 10.44 13.71 8.46
C LYS A 290 9.10 13.00 8.25
N TYR A 291 8.74 12.67 7.01
CA TYR A 291 7.57 11.84 6.70
C TYR A 291 7.78 10.40 7.20
N THR A 292 8.96 9.84 7.01
CA THR A 292 9.28 8.48 7.44
C THR A 292 9.33 8.36 8.96
N ARG A 293 9.86 9.35 9.68
CA ARG A 293 9.81 9.38 11.15
C ARG A 293 8.39 9.51 11.70
N LYS A 294 7.51 10.28 11.01
CA LYS A 294 6.10 10.42 11.39
C LYS A 294 5.27 9.19 11.07
N THR A 295 5.63 8.44 10.02
CA THR A 295 4.91 7.25 9.55
C THR A 295 5.61 5.95 9.93
N GLY A 296 6.75 6.01 10.64
CA GLY A 296 7.58 4.85 10.96
C GLY A 296 8.48 4.40 9.79
N PHE A 297 8.61 5.23 8.75
CA PHE A 297 9.54 4.99 7.66
C PHE A 297 10.97 5.36 8.10
N THR A 298 11.94 4.51 7.83
CA THR A 298 13.38 4.79 7.92
C THR A 298 14.00 4.60 6.54
N PHE A 299 14.75 5.60 6.07
CA PHE A 299 15.66 5.47 4.93
C PHE A 299 16.99 4.89 5.36
#